data_4a99d6b3330dd29f64b05f3313dc70de
#
_entry.id   4a99d6b3330dd29f64b05f3313dc70de
#
_cell.length_a   1.000
_cell.length_b   1.000
_cell.length_c   1.000
_cell.angle_alpha   90.00
_cell.angle_beta   90.00
_cell.angle_gamma   90.00
#
_symmetry.space_group_name_H-M   'P 1'
#
loop_
_entity.id
_entity.type
_entity.pdbx_description
1 polymer ?
#
loop_
_entity_poly.entity_id
_entity_poly.type
_entity_poly.pdbx_seq_one_letter_code
_entity_poly.pdbx_strand_id
1 'polypeptide(L)'
;MAEALGMIECRSFPAMVEAADAMVKAAKVELVSYEKTGGGYVTAVIRGDVAAVKAATDAGQAAGSRVGEVVAVHIIARPHTNVDEVVPLGRAENTGGTKKKAS
;
A
#
# COMPACT_ATOMS: atom_id res chain seq x y z
N MET A 1 0.85 -15.39 11.77
CA MET A 1 0.64 -15.07 10.37
C MET A 1 1.10 -13.66 10.08
N ALA A 2 1.83 -13.46 9.02
CA ALA A 2 2.37 -12.14 8.71
C ALA A 2 1.31 -11.27 8.07
N GLU A 3 1.37 -10.01 8.41
CA GLU A 3 0.52 -9.00 7.82
C GLU A 3 1.33 -8.20 6.83
N ALA A 4 0.68 -7.67 5.82
CA ALA A 4 1.34 -6.85 4.82
C ALA A 4 0.53 -5.60 4.54
N LEU A 5 1.23 -4.59 4.09
CA LEU A 5 0.63 -3.41 3.50
C LEU A 5 0.88 -3.46 2.02
N GLY A 6 -0.13 -3.14 1.24
CA GLY A 6 0.02 -2.98 -0.19
C GLY A 6 -0.30 -1.57 -0.58
N MET A 7 0.44 -1.03 -1.53
CA MET A 7 0.20 0.32 -2.01
C MET A 7 0.20 0.30 -3.51
N ILE A 8 -0.77 0.99 -4.09
CA ILE A 8 -0.81 1.15 -5.52
C ILE A 8 -0.88 2.64 -5.83
N GLU A 9 0.04 3.10 -6.64
CA GLU A 9 0.16 4.50 -6.97
C GLU A 9 -0.24 4.71 -8.41
N CYS A 10 -1.14 5.67 -8.64
CA CYS A 10 -1.67 5.94 -9.96
C CYS A 10 -1.52 7.40 -10.29
N ARG A 11 -1.54 7.71 -11.59
CA ARG A 11 -1.40 9.08 -12.05
C ARG A 11 -2.71 9.85 -11.94
N SER A 12 -3.84 9.16 -11.89
CA SER A 12 -5.13 9.84 -11.85
C SER A 12 -6.01 9.24 -10.77
N PHE A 13 -6.93 10.06 -10.28
CA PHE A 13 -7.87 9.61 -9.26
C PHE A 13 -8.79 8.49 -9.77
N PRO A 14 -9.36 8.58 -10.99
CA PRO A 14 -10.19 7.49 -11.48
C PRO A 14 -9.46 6.15 -11.55
N ALA A 15 -8.20 6.14 -11.97
CA ALA A 15 -7.44 4.90 -12.02
C ALA A 15 -7.24 4.34 -10.60
N MET A 16 -6.97 5.21 -9.63
CA MET A 16 -6.77 4.78 -8.26
C MET A 16 -8.05 4.20 -7.66
N VAL A 17 -9.20 4.83 -7.93
CA VAL A 17 -10.48 4.33 -7.43
C VAL A 17 -10.79 2.96 -8.03
N GLU A 18 -10.55 2.81 -9.33
CA GLU A 18 -10.79 1.53 -9.98
C GLU A 18 -9.87 0.45 -9.41
N ALA A 19 -8.61 0.80 -9.19
CA ALA A 19 -7.67 -0.14 -8.59
C ALA A 19 -8.09 -0.54 -7.18
N ALA A 20 -8.50 0.45 -6.38
CA ALA A 20 -8.90 0.18 -5.00
C ALA A 20 -10.13 -0.73 -4.96
N ASP A 21 -11.10 -0.47 -5.80
CA ASP A 21 -12.30 -1.29 -5.86
C ASP A 21 -11.95 -2.73 -6.23
N ALA A 22 -11.09 -2.91 -7.22
CA ALA A 22 -10.68 -4.25 -7.65
C ALA A 22 -9.93 -4.98 -6.53
N MET A 23 -9.12 -4.24 -5.79
CA MET A 23 -8.33 -4.85 -4.72
C MET A 23 -9.22 -5.42 -3.62
N VAL A 24 -10.20 -4.64 -3.16
CA VAL A 24 -11.04 -5.11 -2.06
C VAL A 24 -12.01 -6.19 -2.50
N LYS A 25 -12.28 -6.29 -3.80
CA LYS A 25 -13.13 -7.36 -4.32
C LYS A 25 -12.37 -8.64 -4.61
N ALA A 26 -11.07 -8.54 -4.86
CA ALA A 26 -10.28 -9.70 -5.29
C ALA A 26 -9.83 -10.55 -4.13
N ALA A 27 -9.63 -9.98 -2.95
CA ALA A 27 -9.08 -10.71 -1.82
C ALA A 27 -9.53 -10.07 -0.53
N LYS A 28 -9.30 -10.78 0.56
CA LYS A 28 -9.73 -10.29 1.87
C LYS A 28 -8.68 -9.31 2.38
N VAL A 29 -8.83 -8.08 1.94
CA VAL A 29 -7.95 -6.99 2.36
C VAL A 29 -8.81 -5.81 2.78
N GLU A 30 -8.22 -4.93 3.56
CA GLU A 30 -8.90 -3.75 4.05
C GLU A 30 -8.27 -2.52 3.42
N LEU A 31 -9.09 -1.62 2.92
CA LEU A 31 -8.59 -0.35 2.41
C LEU A 31 -8.29 0.55 3.60
N VAL A 32 -7.04 0.95 3.74
CA VAL A 32 -6.58 1.73 4.87
C VAL A 32 -6.75 3.22 4.59
N SER A 33 -6.33 3.66 3.43
CA SER A 33 -6.37 5.08 3.12
C SER A 33 -6.18 5.32 1.63
N TYR A 34 -6.60 6.51 1.22
CA TYR A 34 -6.23 7.11 -0.05
C TYR A 34 -5.34 8.28 0.27
N GLU A 35 -4.30 8.47 -0.50
CA GLU A 35 -3.39 9.58 -0.24
C GLU A 35 -3.02 10.27 -1.52
N LYS A 36 -2.90 11.58 -1.46
CA LYS A 36 -2.34 12.37 -2.55
C LYS A 36 -0.88 12.56 -2.27
N THR A 37 -0.06 12.15 -3.22
CA THR A 37 1.36 12.40 -3.12
C THR A 37 1.69 13.54 -4.08
N GLY A 38 2.89 14.06 -4.01
CA GLY A 38 3.27 15.16 -4.86
C GLY A 38 3.22 14.80 -6.34
N GLY A 39 3.14 15.79 -7.20
CA GLY A 39 3.20 15.58 -8.63
C GLY A 39 1.93 15.05 -9.27
N GLY A 40 0.80 15.14 -8.57
CA GLY A 40 -0.46 14.70 -9.15
C GLY A 40 -0.73 13.21 -9.01
N TYR A 41 0.10 12.51 -8.27
CA TYR A 41 -0.10 11.07 -8.04
C TYR A 41 -1.03 10.84 -6.87
N VAL A 42 -1.74 9.73 -6.92
CA VAL A 42 -2.64 9.31 -5.84
C VAL A 42 -2.37 7.86 -5.52
N THR A 43 -2.50 7.50 -4.26
CA THR A 43 -2.14 6.19 -3.76
C THR A 43 -3.27 5.59 -2.96
N ALA A 44 -3.54 4.32 -3.18
CA ALA A 44 -4.44 3.55 -2.33
C ALA A 44 -3.60 2.57 -1.51
N VAL A 45 -3.91 2.46 -0.23
CA VAL A 45 -3.19 1.60 0.70
C VAL A 45 -4.14 0.56 1.25
N ILE A 46 -3.73 -0.70 1.18
CA ILE A 46 -4.51 -1.82 1.71
C ILE A 46 -3.67 -2.60 2.71
N ARG A 47 -4.37 -3.40 3.50
CA ARG A 47 -3.75 -4.22 4.53
C ARG A 47 -4.41 -5.60 4.55
N GLY A 48 -3.62 -6.62 4.81
CA GLY A 48 -4.13 -7.97 4.96
C GLY A 48 -2.98 -8.97 5.03
N ASP A 49 -3.30 -10.26 4.91
CA ASP A 49 -2.29 -11.30 4.77
C ASP A 49 -1.42 -11.02 3.57
N VAL A 50 -0.16 -11.45 3.62
CA VAL A 50 0.75 -11.27 2.51
C VAL A 50 0.17 -11.82 1.21
N ALA A 51 -0.37 -13.05 1.25
CA ALA A 51 -0.90 -13.67 0.03
C ALA A 51 -2.12 -12.90 -0.48
N ALA A 52 -2.97 -12.43 0.42
CA ALA A 52 -4.14 -11.67 0.03
C ALA A 52 -3.75 -10.32 -0.57
N VAL A 53 -2.75 -9.67 0.01
CA VAL A 53 -2.28 -8.38 -0.49
C VAL A 53 -1.67 -8.54 -1.88
N LYS A 54 -0.90 -9.62 -2.10
CA LYS A 54 -0.35 -9.86 -3.43
C LYS A 54 -1.45 -10.07 -4.46
N ALA A 55 -2.43 -10.89 -4.14
CA ALA A 55 -3.54 -11.13 -5.06
C ALA A 55 -4.31 -9.84 -5.32
N ALA A 56 -4.54 -9.06 -4.28
CA ALA A 56 -5.27 -7.81 -4.40
C ALA A 56 -4.53 -6.81 -5.28
N THR A 57 -3.22 -6.63 -5.03
CA THR A 57 -2.47 -5.65 -5.82
C THR A 57 -2.35 -6.05 -7.28
N ASP A 58 -2.26 -7.36 -7.56
CA ASP A 58 -2.28 -7.82 -8.95
C ASP A 58 -3.58 -7.42 -9.64
N ALA A 59 -4.70 -7.65 -8.96
CA ALA A 59 -6.00 -7.28 -9.51
C ALA A 59 -6.13 -5.77 -9.66
N GLY A 60 -5.63 -5.03 -8.67
CA GLY A 60 -5.70 -3.57 -8.72
C GLY A 60 -4.87 -2.99 -9.85
N GLN A 61 -3.70 -3.55 -10.07
CA GLN A 61 -2.85 -3.09 -11.16
C GLN A 61 -3.52 -3.31 -12.50
N ALA A 62 -4.13 -4.48 -12.70
CA ALA A 62 -4.82 -4.78 -13.95
C ALA A 62 -6.00 -3.84 -14.15
N ALA A 63 -6.80 -3.63 -13.11
CA ALA A 63 -8.00 -2.79 -13.22
C ALA A 63 -7.63 -1.32 -13.43
N GLY A 64 -6.68 -0.83 -12.63
CA GLY A 64 -6.28 0.57 -12.74
C GLY A 64 -5.68 0.89 -14.10
N SER A 65 -4.93 -0.07 -14.66
CA SER A 65 -4.27 0.14 -15.96
C SER A 65 -5.26 0.25 -17.10
N ARG A 66 -6.47 -0.25 -16.92
CA ARG A 66 -7.50 -0.11 -17.96
C ARG A 66 -8.10 1.29 -17.98
N VAL A 67 -7.96 2.03 -16.89
CA VAL A 67 -8.58 3.35 -16.76
C VAL A 67 -7.55 4.46 -16.93
N GLY A 68 -6.34 4.21 -16.43
CA GLY A 68 -5.30 5.22 -16.50
C GLY A 68 -3.96 4.56 -16.27
N GLU A 69 -3.02 5.31 -15.72
CA GLU A 69 -1.66 4.81 -15.54
C GLU A 69 -1.41 4.41 -14.11
N VAL A 70 -1.01 3.15 -13.90
CA VAL A 70 -0.51 2.67 -12.62
C VAL A 70 1.00 2.86 -12.64
N VAL A 71 1.49 3.70 -11.73
CA VAL A 71 2.88 4.12 -11.74
C VAL A 71 3.74 3.16 -10.95
N ALA A 72 3.23 2.66 -9.82
CA ALA A 72 4.02 1.82 -8.94
C ALA A 72 3.12 0.95 -8.08
N VAL A 73 3.63 -0.21 -7.70
CA VAL A 73 2.98 -1.12 -6.76
C VAL A 73 4.04 -1.53 -5.76
N HIS A 74 3.72 -1.40 -4.48
CA HIS A 74 4.64 -1.77 -3.42
C HIS A 74 3.94 -2.69 -2.44
N ILE A 75 4.67 -3.69 -1.95
CA ILE A 75 4.17 -4.58 -0.92
C ILE A 75 5.21 -4.62 0.18
N ILE A 76 4.77 -4.31 1.40
CA ILE A 76 5.64 -4.30 2.56
C ILE A 76 5.13 -5.35 3.51
N ALA A 77 5.85 -6.46 3.62
CA ALA A 77 5.50 -7.51 4.55
C ALA A 77 5.95 -7.11 5.95
N ARG A 78 5.08 -7.30 6.91
CA ARG A 78 5.38 -6.97 8.30
C ARG A 78 5.48 -8.26 9.08
N PRO A 79 6.56 -8.45 9.84
CA PRO A 79 6.65 -9.63 10.68
C PRO A 79 5.49 -9.69 11.66
N HIS A 80 5.17 -10.87 12.09
CA HIS A 80 4.12 -11.08 13.07
C HIS A 80 4.39 -10.32 14.35
N THR A 81 5.65 -10.15 14.71
CA THR A 81 6.04 -9.48 15.95
C THR A 81 6.32 -8.01 15.67
N ASN A 82 6.14 -7.22 16.57
CA ASN A 82 6.40 -5.83 16.91
C ASN A 82 7.14 -4.96 15.90
N VAL A 83 6.71 -4.99 14.64
CA VAL A 83 7.33 -4.12 13.64
C VAL A 83 7.16 -2.66 14.02
N ASP A 84 6.01 -2.32 14.57
CA ASP A 84 5.74 -0.93 14.91
C ASP A 84 6.66 -0.40 15.98
N GLU A 85 7.19 -1.27 16.81
CA GLU A 85 8.14 -0.87 17.82
C GLU A 85 9.54 -0.67 17.27
N VAL A 86 9.85 -1.39 16.20
CA VAL A 86 11.19 -1.36 15.63
C VAL A 86 11.26 -0.36 14.48
N VAL A 87 10.25 -0.38 13.62
CA VAL A 87 10.22 0.47 12.44
C VAL A 87 8.88 1.18 12.42
N PRO A 88 8.80 2.39 12.97
CA PRO A 88 7.52 3.11 12.96
C PRO A 88 7.08 3.37 11.54
N LEU A 89 5.92 2.89 11.20
CA LEU A 89 5.40 3.03 9.86
C LEU A 89 4.75 4.40 9.69
N GLY A 90 4.88 4.93 8.51
CA GLY A 90 4.27 6.21 8.20
C GLY A 90 5.07 7.41 8.68
N ARG A 91 6.18 7.16 9.32
CA ARG A 91 7.07 8.23 9.76
C ARG A 91 8.41 8.00 9.12
N ALA A 92 8.78 8.86 8.44
CA ALA A 92 10.07 8.73 7.86
C ALA A 92 11.09 9.16 8.86
N GLU A 93 10.82 9.14 9.56
CA GLU A 93 11.35 9.70 10.26
C GLU A 93 12.25 9.40 10.66
N ASN A 94 11.74 9.21 10.53
CA ASN A 94 12.45 9.23 10.93
C ASN A 94 13.13 9.17 11.25
N THR A 95 13.05 9.13 11.33
CA THR A 95 13.75 9.12 11.68
C THR A 95 14.51 8.85 11.85
N GLY A 96 14.53 8.76 11.94
CA GLY A 96 15.20 8.54 12.19
C GLY A 96 15.73 8.24 12.55
N GLY A 97 15.59 8.29 12.69
CA GLY A 97 15.96 7.96 13.15
C GLY A 97 16.30 7.67 13.59
N THR A 98 16.13 7.51 13.67
CA THR A 98 16.44 7.22 14.23
C THR A 98 16.94 6.93 14.73
N LYS A 99 16.84 6.70 14.96
CA LYS A 99 17.31 6.50 15.46
C LYS A 99 17.69 6.20 16.13
N LYS A 100 17.32 6.06 16.38
CA LYS A 100 17.70 5.87 16.97
C LYS A 100 17.98 5.34 17.40
N LYS A 101 17.67 5.09 17.55
CA LYS A 101 17.92 4.63 17.85
C LYS A 101 18.20 4.14 17.59
N ALA A 102 17.86 4.07 17.46
CA ALA A 102 18.11 3.77 17.25
C ALA A 102 18.32 3.69 17.12
N SER A 103 18.07 3.74 17.26
CA SER A 103 18.34 3.87 17.19
C SER A 103 18.63 3.80 17.10
#